data_2dd75e37fe6d34b68bf56a00a830bb61
#
_entry.id   2dd75e37fe6d34b68bf56a00a830bb61
#
_cell.length_a   1.000
_cell.length_b   1.000
_cell.length_c   1.000
_cell.angle_alpha   90.00
_cell.angle_beta   90.00
_cell.angle_gamma   90.00
#
_symmetry.space_group_name_H-M   'P 1'
#
loop_
_entity.id
_entity.type
_entity.pdbx_description
1 polymer ?
#
loop_
_entity_poly.entity_id
_entity_poly.type
_entity_poly.pdbx_seq_one_letter_code
_entity_poly.pdbx_strand_id
1 'polypeptide(L)' 'MPYVTVKMLPGRSDDQKRALVEKVTDAVSETTGAPKEAVVVFIEEMQKEHYGVAGVRASDK' A
#
# COMPACT_ATOMS: atom_id res chain seq x y z
N MET A 1 9.42 14.27 5.75
CA MET A 1 9.41 12.79 5.69
C MET A 1 8.24 12.34 4.85
N PRO A 2 8.46 11.63 3.64
CA PRO A 2 7.31 11.13 2.88
C PRO A 2 6.67 9.91 3.55
N TYR A 3 5.35 9.89 3.57
CA TYR A 3 4.55 8.76 4.04
C TYR A 3 3.67 8.28 2.89
N VAL A 4 3.70 6.99 2.62
CA VAL A 4 2.92 6.37 1.56
C VAL A 4 2.05 5.28 2.17
N THR A 5 0.78 5.28 1.84
CA THR A 5 -0.13 4.22 2.27
C THR A 5 -0.67 3.50 1.04
N VAL A 6 -0.50 2.18 1.01
CA VAL A 6 -1.07 1.33 -0.03
C VAL A 6 -2.24 0.57 0.59
N LYS A 7 -3.44 0.85 0.09
CA LYS A 7 -4.64 0.15 0.55
C LYS A 7 -4.93 -0.96 -0.43
N MET A 8 -5.17 -2.15 0.08
CA MET A 8 -5.38 -3.32 -0.76
C MET A 8 -6.26 -4.34 -0.05
N LEU A 9 -6.87 -5.20 -0.83
CA LEU A 9 -7.60 -6.34 -0.28
C LEU A 9 -6.61 -7.44 0.13
N PRO A 10 -6.95 -8.29 1.09
CA PRO A 10 -6.08 -9.39 1.50
C PRO A 10 -5.86 -10.39 0.36
N GLY A 11 -4.83 -11.17 0.45
CA GLY A 11 -4.57 -12.25 -0.50
C GLY A 11 -3.17 -12.24 -1.08
N ARG A 12 -2.39 -11.20 -0.82
CA ARG A 12 -1.00 -11.18 -1.28
C ARG A 12 -0.09 -11.87 -0.28
N SER A 13 0.96 -12.50 -0.78
CA SER A 13 1.90 -13.20 0.08
C SER A 13 2.76 -12.21 0.86
N ASP A 14 3.41 -12.71 1.90
CA ASP A 14 4.33 -11.91 2.68
C ASP A 14 5.50 -11.41 1.82
N ASP A 15 6.01 -12.24 0.93
CA ASP A 15 7.09 -11.86 0.03
C ASP A 15 6.66 -10.74 -0.94
N GLN A 16 5.41 -10.80 -1.42
CA GLN A 16 4.89 -9.75 -2.29
C GLN A 16 4.79 -8.41 -1.54
N LYS A 17 4.35 -8.44 -0.30
CA LYS A 17 4.26 -7.23 0.52
C LYS A 17 5.64 -6.65 0.80
N ARG A 18 6.62 -7.51 1.07
CA ARG A 18 8.01 -7.07 1.30
C ARG A 18 8.57 -6.39 0.07
N ALA A 19 8.36 -6.99 -1.10
CA ALA A 19 8.81 -6.40 -2.37
C ALA A 19 8.10 -5.09 -2.66
N LEU A 20 6.81 -4.98 -2.35
CA LEU A 20 6.04 -3.75 -2.54
C LEU A 20 6.63 -2.61 -1.72
N VAL A 21 6.90 -2.84 -0.44
CA VAL A 21 7.48 -1.81 0.44
C VAL A 21 8.84 -1.36 -0.10
N GLU A 22 9.67 -2.31 -0.53
CA GLU A 22 11.00 -2.01 -1.05
C GLU A 22 10.92 -1.16 -2.33
N LYS A 23 10.08 -1.55 -3.28
CA LYS A 23 9.99 -0.86 -4.56
C LYS A 23 9.32 0.50 -4.43
N VAL A 24 8.32 0.64 -3.59
CA VAL A 24 7.69 1.94 -3.34
C VAL A 24 8.69 2.88 -2.69
N THR A 25 9.46 2.39 -1.73
CA THR A 25 10.50 3.19 -1.08
C THR A 25 11.52 3.69 -2.11
N ASP A 26 11.98 2.81 -3.00
CA ASP A 26 12.93 3.19 -4.04
C ASP A 26 12.36 4.26 -4.97
N ALA A 27 11.11 4.08 -5.40
CA ALA A 27 10.47 5.02 -6.31
C ALA A 27 10.30 6.40 -5.67
N VAL A 28 9.88 6.45 -4.42
CA VAL A 28 9.71 7.72 -3.70
C VAL A 28 11.06 8.40 -3.50
N SER A 29 12.07 7.65 -3.09
CA SER A 29 13.40 8.19 -2.90
C SER A 29 13.96 8.78 -4.19
N GLU A 30 13.81 8.07 -5.31
CA GLU A 30 14.34 8.53 -6.59
C GLU A 30 13.65 9.78 -7.10
N THR A 31 12.34 9.89 -6.90
CA THR A 31 11.55 10.98 -7.48
C THR A 31 11.51 12.21 -6.60
N THR A 32 11.55 12.06 -5.29
CA THR A 32 11.47 13.20 -4.36
C THR A 32 12.83 13.67 -3.87
N GLY A 33 13.86 12.85 -4.01
CA GLY A 33 15.16 13.14 -3.45
C GLY A 33 15.31 12.85 -1.97
N ALA A 34 14.27 12.32 -1.33
CA ALA A 34 14.33 11.96 0.08
C ALA A 34 15.20 10.72 0.27
N PRO A 35 16.04 10.67 1.32
CA PRO A 35 16.80 9.44 1.59
C PRO A 35 15.86 8.30 1.98
N LYS A 36 16.23 7.08 1.67
CA LYS A 36 15.39 5.91 1.95
C LYS A 36 14.98 5.81 3.43
N GLU A 37 15.87 6.22 4.32
CA GLU A 37 15.63 6.21 5.77
C GLU A 37 14.48 7.12 6.18
N ALA A 38 14.14 8.10 5.35
CA ALA A 38 13.05 9.03 5.63
C ALA A 38 11.71 8.59 5.02
N VAL A 39 11.70 7.58 4.16
CA VAL A 39 10.49 7.11 3.48
C VAL A 39 9.79 6.06 4.34
N VAL A 40 8.52 6.31 4.63
CA VAL A 40 7.71 5.38 5.41
C VAL A 40 6.58 4.87 4.52
N VAL A 41 6.43 3.55 4.46
CA VAL A 41 5.39 2.91 3.64
C VAL A 41 4.51 2.06 4.55
N PHE A 42 3.21 2.29 4.46
CA PHE A 42 2.20 1.50 5.18
C PHE A 42 1.44 0.64 4.18
N ILE A 43 1.20 -0.60 4.55
CA ILE A 43 0.26 -1.45 3.81
C ILE A 43 -0.96 -1.61 4.70
N GLU A 44 -2.11 -1.22 4.17
CA GLU A 44 -3.37 -1.34 4.87
C GLU A 44 -4.24 -2.36 4.13
N GLU A 45 -4.38 -3.53 4.71
CA GLU A 45 -5.25 -4.57 4.14
C GLU A 45 -6.68 -4.35 4.61
N MET A 46 -7.60 -4.26 3.66
CA MET A 46 -9.00 -3.98 3.95
C MET A 46 -9.82 -5.25 3.80
N GLN A 47 -10.77 -5.43 4.72
CA GLN A 47 -11.76 -6.46 4.55
C GLN A 47 -12.75 -6.04 3.45
N LYS A 48 -13.31 -7.01 2.75
CA LYS A 48 -14.26 -6.72 1.67
C LYS A 48 -15.49 -5.96 2.16
N GLU A 49 -15.84 -6.11 3.42
CA GLU A 49 -16.95 -5.40 4.05
C GLU A 49 -16.67 -3.92 4.25
N HIS A 50 -15.40 -3.52 4.20
CA HIS A 50 -14.96 -2.15 4.47
C HIS A 50 -14.58 -1.39 3.21
N TYR A 51 -14.85 -1.94 2.04
CA TYR A 51 -14.45 -1.34 0.78
C TYR A 51 -15.62 -1.35 -0.19
N GLY A 52 -15.96 -0.18 -0.70
CA GLY A 52 -17.08 -0.06 -1.62
C GLY A 52 -16.80 0.88 -2.77
N VAL A 53 -17.39 0.58 -3.92
CA VAL A 53 -17.35 1.41 -5.11
C VAL A 53 -18.78 1.66 -5.56
N ALA A 54 -19.11 2.92 -5.82
CA ALA A 54 -20.45 3.32 -6.26
C ALA A 54 -21.57 2.86 -5.32
N GLY A 55 -21.26 2.81 -4.02
CA GLY A 55 -22.25 2.45 -2.98
C GLY A 55 -22.41 0.95 -2.76
N VAL A 56 -21.62 0.12 -3.42
CA VAL A 56 -21.70 -1.34 -3.27
C VAL A 56 -20.38 -1.86 -2.69
N ARG A 57 -20.47 -2.55 -1.55
CA ARG A 57 -19.27 -3.13 -0.94
C ARG A 57 -18.75 -4.31 -1.75
N ALA A 58 -17.45 -4.54 -1.71
CA ALA A 58 -16.84 -5.68 -2.39
C ALA A 58 -17.45 -7.01 -1.90
N SER A 59 -17.85 -7.08 -0.62
CA SER A 59 -18.48 -8.28 -0.04
C SER A 59 -19.88 -8.54 -0.59
N ASP A 60 -20.50 -7.56 -1.23
CA ASP A 60 -21.87 -7.67 -1.75
C ASP A 60 -21.91 -7.96 -3.25
N LYS A 61 -20.79 -8.25 -3.85
CA LYS A 61 -20.70 -8.58 -5.28
C LYS A 61 -20.68 -10.07 -5.51
#